data_2243f617cafb9b4fb1160bd3a92968a2
#
_entry.id   2243f617cafb9b4fb1160bd3a92968a2
#
_cell.length_a   1.000
_cell.length_b   1.000
_cell.length_c   1.000
_cell.angle_alpha   90.00
_cell.angle_beta   90.00
_cell.angle_gamma   90.00
#
_symmetry.space_group_name_H-M   'P 1'
#
loop_
_entity.id
_entity.type
_entity.pdbx_description
1 polymer ?
#
loop_
_entity_poly.entity_id
_entity_poly.type
_entity_poly.pdbx_seq_one_letter_code
_entity_poly.pdbx_strand_id
1 'polypeptide(L)'
;NVRGGTEKAKYFVSAAYYNESGIFKGSPTKQYNTNIGIDRINLRSNIDMNVSSTTTVGVDLALQYLVNNYPGTGTANIFRSMLITPPYTFPAVYSDGTVSTYSQERDANMRNPYNLLMNSGYAKEYRTAIQSKVYVDQKLDFITKGLSVRLNASYDYDSEMIVRREYNPTRYHATGRDENGNLLSVSYTHLTLPTNREV
;
A
#
# COMPACT_ATOMS: atom_id res chain seq x y z
N ASN A 1 25.66 -4.08 0.01
CA ASN A 1 26.21 -4.21 1.37
C ASN A 1 27.69 -3.78 1.37
N VAL A 2 28.06 -2.98 2.35
CA VAL A 2 29.45 -2.56 2.60
C VAL A 2 29.76 -2.88 4.05
N ARG A 3 30.91 -3.50 4.27
CA ARG A 3 31.44 -3.79 5.62
C ARG A 3 32.91 -3.52 5.66
N GLY A 4 33.38 -3.04 6.80
CA GLY A 4 34.79 -2.79 7.00
C GLY A 4 35.07 -2.51 8.47
N GLY A 5 36.31 -2.24 8.76
CA GLY A 5 36.69 -1.88 10.10
C GLY A 5 38.20 -1.81 10.30
N THR A 6 38.50 -1.26 11.44
CA THR A 6 39.85 -1.20 12.02
C THR A 6 39.81 -1.83 13.42
N GLU A 7 40.89 -1.84 14.10
CA GLU A 7 40.93 -2.25 15.55
C GLU A 7 40.02 -1.37 16.43
N LYS A 8 39.79 -0.11 16.01
CA LYS A 8 39.01 0.87 16.78
C LYS A 8 37.53 0.90 16.41
N ALA A 9 37.19 0.57 15.17
CA ALA A 9 35.81 0.64 14.71
C ALA A 9 35.50 -0.43 13.69
N LYS A 10 34.31 -1.01 13.75
CA LYS A 10 33.74 -1.94 12.77
C LYS A 10 32.41 -1.38 12.29
N TYR A 11 32.13 -1.51 11.01
CA TYR A 11 30.85 -1.07 10.46
C TYR A 11 30.30 -2.03 9.44
N PHE A 12 29.00 -2.06 9.37
CA PHE A 12 28.21 -2.73 8.34
C PHE A 12 27.11 -1.79 7.90
N VAL A 13 27.01 -1.56 6.59
CA VAL A 13 25.92 -0.76 5.98
C VAL A 13 25.31 -1.56 4.85
N SER A 14 24.00 -1.60 4.78
CA SER A 14 23.24 -2.30 3.76
C SER A 14 22.09 -1.44 3.29
N ALA A 15 21.88 -1.41 1.98
CA ALA A 15 20.72 -0.83 1.33
C ALA A 15 20.10 -1.85 0.37
N ALA A 16 18.77 -1.94 0.37
CA ALA A 16 18.02 -2.79 -0.56
C ALA A 16 16.78 -2.03 -1.03
N TYR A 17 16.49 -2.16 -2.32
CA TYR A 17 15.25 -1.71 -2.94
C TYR A 17 14.51 -2.92 -3.49
N TYR A 18 13.22 -2.95 -3.26
CA TYR A 18 12.31 -3.97 -3.76
C TYR A 18 11.12 -3.30 -4.42
N ASN A 19 10.81 -3.72 -5.64
CA ASN A 19 9.64 -3.28 -6.38
C ASN A 19 8.87 -4.49 -6.89
N GLU A 20 7.56 -4.47 -6.72
CA GLU A 20 6.66 -5.51 -7.23
C GLU A 20 5.41 -4.85 -7.80
N SER A 21 5.01 -5.30 -8.98
CA SER A 21 3.77 -4.89 -9.63
C SER A 21 2.76 -6.01 -9.57
N GLY A 22 1.50 -5.67 -9.31
CA GLY A 22 0.40 -6.63 -9.29
C GLY A 22 -0.06 -7.04 -10.69
N ILE A 23 -1.04 -7.93 -10.71
CA ILE A 23 -1.57 -8.58 -11.93
C ILE A 23 -2.66 -7.77 -12.62
N PHE A 24 -3.14 -6.67 -12.03
CA PHE A 24 -4.22 -5.90 -12.63
C PHE A 24 -3.72 -5.08 -13.81
N LYS A 25 -4.53 -5.04 -14.86
CA LYS A 25 -4.27 -4.18 -16.00
C LYS A 25 -4.58 -2.74 -15.62
N GLY A 26 -3.58 -1.88 -15.65
CA GLY A 26 -3.78 -0.44 -15.43
C GLY A 26 -4.50 0.23 -16.58
N SER A 27 -5.14 1.36 -16.33
CA SER A 27 -5.74 2.19 -17.39
C SER A 27 -4.71 3.16 -17.95
N PRO A 28 -4.40 3.12 -19.26
CA PRO A 28 -3.43 4.03 -19.88
C PRO A 28 -3.91 5.49 -19.92
N THR A 29 -5.21 5.72 -19.73
CA THR A 29 -5.83 7.05 -19.85
C THR A 29 -6.03 7.75 -18.51
N LYS A 30 -5.73 7.08 -17.39
CA LYS A 30 -5.91 7.65 -16.05
C LYS A 30 -4.63 8.29 -15.55
N GLN A 31 -4.76 9.40 -14.83
CA GLN A 31 -3.65 10.11 -14.19
C GLN A 31 -3.12 9.37 -12.94
N TYR A 32 -3.72 8.25 -12.56
CA TYR A 32 -3.34 7.46 -11.41
C TYR A 32 -3.27 5.97 -11.76
N ASN A 33 -2.41 5.26 -11.04
CA ASN A 33 -2.27 3.82 -11.22
C ASN A 33 -3.29 3.08 -10.36
N THR A 34 -4.11 2.23 -11.00
CA THR A 34 -5.09 1.36 -10.33
C THR A 34 -4.56 -0.05 -10.06
N ASN A 35 -3.35 -0.37 -10.54
CA ASN A 35 -2.73 -1.66 -10.26
C ASN A 35 -2.22 -1.70 -8.82
N ILE A 36 -2.13 -2.90 -8.26
CA ILE A 36 -1.40 -3.12 -7.01
C ILE A 36 0.08 -2.89 -7.29
N GLY A 37 0.78 -2.28 -6.35
CA GLY A 37 2.22 -2.12 -6.45
C GLY A 37 2.83 -1.97 -5.07
N ILE A 38 4.04 -2.47 -4.91
CA ILE A 38 4.82 -2.39 -3.69
C ILE A 38 6.19 -1.83 -4.03
N ASP A 39 6.55 -0.73 -3.41
CA ASP A 39 7.89 -0.16 -3.39
C ASP A 39 8.41 -0.18 -1.96
N ARG A 40 9.55 -0.83 -1.73
CA ARG A 40 10.14 -0.95 -0.41
C ARG A 40 11.63 -0.64 -0.43
N ILE A 41 12.03 0.25 0.46
CA ILE A 41 13.42 0.58 0.73
C ILE A 41 13.77 0.09 2.13
N ASN A 42 14.86 -0.65 2.25
CA ASN A 42 15.41 -1.07 3.52
C ASN A 42 16.83 -0.54 3.63
N LEU A 43 17.12 0.13 4.73
CA LEU A 43 18.46 0.59 5.09
C LEU A 43 18.82 -0.02 6.45
N ARG A 44 20.05 -0.46 6.60
CA ARG A 44 20.59 -0.95 7.88
C ARG A 44 22.02 -0.46 8.06
N SER A 45 22.32 0.00 9.25
CA SER A 45 23.65 0.39 9.66
C SER A 45 23.94 -0.17 11.05
N ASN A 46 25.04 -0.87 11.19
CA ASN A 46 25.57 -1.36 12.47
C ASN A 46 26.99 -0.82 12.60
N ILE A 47 27.28 -0.16 13.69
CA ILE A 47 28.58 0.45 13.97
C ILE A 47 29.00 0.09 15.40
N ASP A 48 30.16 -0.54 15.53
CA ASP A 48 30.79 -0.86 16.80
C ASP A 48 32.09 -0.05 16.92
N MET A 49 32.25 0.66 18.01
CA MET A 49 33.45 1.48 18.31
C MET A 49 34.09 1.07 19.63
N ASN A 50 35.34 0.69 19.54
CA ASN A 50 36.18 0.47 20.73
C ASN A 50 36.69 1.83 21.22
N VAL A 51 35.96 2.43 22.18
CA VAL A 51 36.28 3.74 22.73
C VAL A 51 37.54 3.64 23.63
N SER A 52 37.68 2.50 24.31
CA SER A 52 38.89 2.16 25.07
C SER A 52 39.20 0.67 24.95
N SER A 53 40.26 0.18 25.56
CA SER A 53 40.58 -1.25 25.64
C SER A 53 39.52 -2.07 26.40
N THR A 54 38.72 -1.41 27.23
CA THR A 54 37.70 -2.03 28.09
C THR A 54 36.28 -1.65 27.72
N THR A 55 36.07 -0.64 26.84
CA THR A 55 34.75 -0.08 26.53
C THR A 55 34.46 -0.16 25.03
N THR A 56 33.36 -0.79 24.65
CA THR A 56 32.82 -0.79 23.30
C THR A 56 31.45 -0.14 23.30
N VAL A 57 31.22 0.75 22.35
CA VAL A 57 29.91 1.37 22.11
C VAL A 57 29.44 0.94 20.75
N GLY A 58 28.19 0.46 20.67
CA GLY A 58 27.58 0.06 19.41
C GLY A 58 26.29 0.83 19.12
N VAL A 59 26.04 1.08 17.84
CA VAL A 59 24.82 1.71 17.33
C VAL A 59 24.28 0.88 16.17
N ASP A 60 23.06 0.39 16.32
CA ASP A 60 22.32 -0.34 15.31
C ASP A 60 21.15 0.51 14.86
N LEU A 61 21.03 0.75 13.56
CA LEU A 61 19.94 1.48 12.94
C LEU A 61 19.35 0.65 11.80
N ALA A 62 18.02 0.54 11.75
CA ALA A 62 17.31 -0.03 10.63
C ALA A 62 16.12 0.88 10.24
N LEU A 63 15.98 1.15 8.96
CA LEU A 63 14.87 1.88 8.37
C LEU A 63 14.22 1.01 7.31
N GLN A 64 12.91 0.87 7.40
CA GLN A 64 12.09 0.36 6.31
C GLN A 64 11.08 1.43 5.89
N TYR A 65 11.07 1.75 4.62
CA TYR A 65 10.07 2.61 4.01
C TYR A 65 9.32 1.81 2.93
N LEU A 66 8.00 1.74 3.06
CA LEU A 66 7.12 0.97 2.20
C LEU A 66 6.06 1.90 1.62
N VAL A 67 5.84 1.77 0.32
CA VAL A 67 4.72 2.39 -0.37
C VAL A 67 3.92 1.31 -1.07
N ASN A 68 2.67 1.11 -0.65
CA ASN A 68 1.72 0.22 -1.29
C ASN A 68 0.72 1.04 -2.09
N ASN A 69 0.44 0.62 -3.32
CA ASN A 69 -0.61 1.17 -4.16
C ASN A 69 -1.72 0.15 -4.34
N TYR A 70 -2.96 0.60 -4.19
CA TYR A 70 -4.17 -0.23 -4.33
C TYR A 70 -5.23 0.47 -5.16
N PRO A 71 -6.15 -0.28 -5.82
CA PRO A 71 -7.40 0.28 -6.35
C PRO A 71 -8.24 0.92 -5.23
N GLY A 72 -8.97 1.98 -5.54
CA GLY A 72 -9.74 2.72 -4.54
C GLY A 72 -10.72 1.87 -3.72
N THR A 73 -11.40 0.93 -4.37
CA THR A 73 -12.35 0.02 -3.70
C THR A 73 -11.69 -1.15 -2.94
N GLY A 74 -10.36 -1.33 -3.08
CA GLY A 74 -9.63 -2.46 -2.54
C GLY A 74 -9.78 -3.74 -3.37
N THR A 75 -8.75 -4.60 -3.28
CA THR A 75 -8.62 -5.81 -4.11
C THR A 75 -9.67 -6.87 -3.80
N ALA A 76 -10.01 -7.07 -2.52
CA ALA A 76 -11.01 -8.05 -2.10
C ALA A 76 -12.38 -7.81 -2.74
N ASN A 77 -12.80 -6.55 -2.85
CA ASN A 77 -14.08 -6.20 -3.48
C ASN A 77 -14.06 -6.46 -4.99
N ILE A 78 -12.93 -6.25 -5.66
CA ILE A 78 -12.78 -6.54 -7.09
C ILE A 78 -12.88 -8.04 -7.33
N PHE A 79 -12.11 -8.86 -6.61
CA PHE A 79 -12.18 -10.32 -6.73
C PHE A 79 -13.55 -10.87 -6.39
N ARG A 80 -14.16 -10.39 -5.30
CA ARG A 80 -15.53 -10.77 -4.96
C ARG A 80 -16.49 -10.47 -6.11
N SER A 81 -16.43 -9.28 -6.69
CA SER A 81 -17.27 -8.89 -7.82
C SER A 81 -17.04 -9.78 -9.04
N MET A 82 -15.81 -10.14 -9.35
CA MET A 82 -15.48 -11.08 -10.43
C MET A 82 -16.10 -12.48 -10.22
N LEU A 83 -16.12 -12.96 -8.97
CA LEU A 83 -16.67 -14.29 -8.66
C LEU A 83 -18.19 -14.34 -8.67
N ILE A 84 -18.88 -13.25 -8.28
CA ILE A 84 -20.35 -13.24 -8.15
C ILE A 84 -21.05 -12.67 -9.37
N THR A 85 -20.33 -11.99 -10.31
CA THR A 85 -20.92 -11.41 -11.52
C THR A 85 -20.68 -12.34 -12.70
N PRO A 86 -21.70 -13.05 -13.20
CA PRO A 86 -21.55 -13.89 -14.37
C PRO A 86 -21.19 -13.08 -15.62
N PRO A 87 -20.28 -13.55 -16.46
CA PRO A 87 -19.77 -12.77 -17.61
C PRO A 87 -20.83 -12.47 -18.68
N TYR A 88 -21.95 -13.19 -18.69
CA TYR A 88 -23.07 -12.99 -19.61
C TYR A 88 -24.12 -11.98 -19.12
N THR A 89 -23.97 -11.44 -17.90
CA THR A 89 -24.99 -10.55 -17.30
C THR A 89 -25.01 -9.18 -17.96
N PHE A 90 -23.83 -8.62 -18.24
CA PHE A 90 -23.63 -7.35 -18.92
C PHE A 90 -22.19 -7.23 -19.43
N PRO A 91 -21.94 -6.43 -20.50
CA PRO A 91 -20.57 -6.17 -20.95
C PRO A 91 -19.83 -5.29 -19.95
N ALA A 92 -18.51 -5.35 -19.91
CA ALA A 92 -17.70 -4.46 -19.07
C ALA A 92 -17.88 -2.98 -19.44
N VAL A 93 -17.93 -2.71 -20.75
CA VAL A 93 -18.11 -1.39 -21.35
C VAL A 93 -19.01 -1.53 -22.57
N TYR A 94 -19.91 -0.61 -22.78
CA TYR A 94 -20.75 -0.55 -23.98
C TYR A 94 -19.96 -0.04 -25.19
N SER A 95 -20.56 -0.17 -26.39
CA SER A 95 -19.94 0.24 -27.65
C SER A 95 -19.67 1.75 -27.78
N ASP A 96 -20.36 2.56 -26.99
CA ASP A 96 -20.17 4.01 -26.88
C ASP A 96 -19.11 4.42 -25.82
N GLY A 97 -18.49 3.45 -25.17
CA GLY A 97 -17.48 3.68 -24.13
C GLY A 97 -18.06 3.90 -22.73
N THR A 98 -19.37 3.89 -22.56
CA THR A 98 -19.99 4.02 -21.24
C THR A 98 -19.87 2.73 -20.42
N VAL A 99 -19.75 2.88 -19.10
CA VAL A 99 -19.57 1.75 -18.19
C VAL A 99 -20.90 1.15 -17.82
N SER A 100 -21.04 -0.15 -18.04
CA SER A 100 -22.28 -0.86 -17.77
C SER A 100 -22.53 -1.14 -16.31
N THR A 101 -23.80 -1.31 -15.96
CA THR A 101 -24.23 -1.83 -14.64
C THR A 101 -25.43 -2.74 -14.79
N TYR A 102 -25.69 -3.52 -13.75
CA TYR A 102 -26.91 -4.33 -13.66
C TYR A 102 -28.13 -3.45 -13.39
N SER A 103 -29.28 -3.79 -13.97
CA SER A 103 -30.50 -2.96 -13.96
C SER A 103 -31.20 -2.89 -12.62
N GLN A 104 -30.91 -3.80 -11.70
CA GLN A 104 -31.61 -3.88 -10.42
C GLN A 104 -30.75 -3.41 -9.29
N GLU A 105 -31.16 -2.37 -8.59
CA GLU A 105 -30.54 -1.85 -7.37
C GLU A 105 -30.53 -2.90 -6.22
N ARG A 106 -31.32 -3.98 -6.35
CA ARG A 106 -31.47 -5.00 -5.31
C ARG A 106 -30.20 -5.81 -5.06
N ASP A 107 -29.26 -5.85 -6.00
CA ASP A 107 -28.03 -6.61 -5.82
C ASP A 107 -26.81 -5.67 -5.80
N ALA A 108 -26.66 -4.95 -4.68
CA ALA A 108 -25.49 -4.11 -4.42
C ALA A 108 -24.18 -4.89 -4.51
N ASN A 109 -24.25 -6.21 -4.62
CA ASN A 109 -23.11 -7.10 -4.74
C ASN A 109 -22.71 -7.35 -6.21
N MET A 110 -23.62 -7.33 -7.17
CA MET A 110 -23.30 -7.46 -8.61
C MET A 110 -22.79 -6.15 -9.17
N ARG A 111 -21.52 -5.88 -8.93
CA ARG A 111 -20.86 -4.69 -9.46
C ARG A 111 -19.99 -5.07 -10.64
N ASN A 112 -19.89 -4.19 -11.61
CA ASN A 112 -18.99 -4.35 -12.73
C ASN A 112 -17.52 -4.34 -12.24
N PRO A 113 -16.79 -5.47 -12.27
CA PRO A 113 -15.43 -5.55 -11.76
C PRO A 113 -14.45 -4.66 -12.55
N TYR A 114 -14.70 -4.44 -13.83
CA TYR A 114 -13.94 -3.49 -14.64
C TYR A 114 -14.08 -2.07 -14.10
N ASN A 115 -15.30 -1.66 -13.77
CA ASN A 115 -15.55 -0.34 -13.20
C ASN A 115 -14.89 -0.16 -11.83
N LEU A 116 -14.97 -1.18 -11.00
CA LEU A 116 -14.31 -1.19 -9.68
C LEU A 116 -12.79 -1.05 -9.81
N LEU A 117 -12.18 -1.74 -10.77
CA LEU A 117 -10.75 -1.66 -11.00
C LEU A 117 -10.35 -0.31 -11.61
N MET A 118 -11.02 0.11 -12.69
CA MET A 118 -10.55 1.22 -13.52
C MET A 118 -11.02 2.59 -13.03
N ASN A 119 -12.17 2.66 -12.36
CA ASN A 119 -12.82 3.94 -12.07
C ASN A 119 -13.08 4.21 -10.59
N SER A 120 -12.69 3.33 -9.67
CA SER A 120 -12.94 3.55 -8.24
C SER A 120 -11.93 4.48 -7.56
N GLY A 121 -10.93 4.97 -8.28
CA GLY A 121 -9.86 5.77 -7.71
C GLY A 121 -8.66 4.92 -7.27
N TYR A 122 -7.95 5.39 -6.24
CA TYR A 122 -6.76 4.70 -5.71
C TYR A 122 -6.60 4.91 -4.21
N ALA A 123 -5.84 4.03 -3.59
CA ALA A 123 -5.34 4.18 -2.23
C ALA A 123 -3.82 3.99 -2.21
N LYS A 124 -3.13 4.84 -1.49
CA LYS A 124 -1.69 4.70 -1.22
C LYS A 124 -1.48 4.60 0.28
N GLU A 125 -0.79 3.55 0.68
CA GLU A 125 -0.35 3.31 2.04
C GLU A 125 1.16 3.58 2.11
N TYR A 126 1.54 4.43 3.03
CA TYR A 126 2.93 4.75 3.35
C TYR A 126 3.22 4.22 4.73
N ARG A 127 4.20 3.33 4.83
CA ARG A 127 4.61 2.78 6.11
C ARG A 127 6.10 3.04 6.33
N THR A 128 6.41 3.59 7.49
CA THR A 128 7.78 3.85 7.92
C THR A 128 8.03 3.13 9.23
N ALA A 129 9.01 2.25 9.26
CA ALA A 129 9.47 1.59 10.47
C ALA A 129 10.95 1.93 10.70
N ILE A 130 11.25 2.50 11.86
CA ILE A 130 12.60 2.82 12.28
C ILE A 130 12.89 2.04 13.55
N GLN A 131 13.97 1.30 13.56
CA GLN A 131 14.46 0.58 14.72
C GLN A 131 15.86 1.10 15.06
N SER A 132 16.05 1.49 16.29
CA SER A 132 17.33 1.99 16.76
C SER A 132 17.71 1.33 18.07
N LYS A 133 18.98 1.00 18.20
CA LYS A 133 19.56 0.43 19.41
C LYS A 133 20.94 1.02 19.63
N VAL A 134 21.19 1.42 20.84
CA VAL A 134 22.51 1.81 21.32
C VAL A 134 22.88 0.87 22.45
N TYR A 135 24.13 0.43 22.47
CA TYR A 135 24.64 -0.38 23.58
C TYR A 135 26.03 0.05 23.96
N VAL A 136 26.36 -0.23 25.24
CA VAL A 136 27.66 -0.01 25.80
C VAL A 136 28.09 -1.29 26.50
N ASP A 137 29.20 -1.85 26.07
CA ASP A 137 29.88 -2.97 26.72
C ASP A 137 31.07 -2.46 27.53
N GLN A 138 31.07 -2.74 28.81
CA GLN A 138 32.16 -2.38 29.72
C GLN A 138 32.76 -3.64 30.34
N LYS A 139 34.04 -3.90 30.10
CA LYS A 139 34.80 -4.92 30.80
C LYS A 139 35.20 -4.38 32.19
N LEU A 140 34.97 -5.17 33.20
CA LEU A 140 35.25 -4.84 34.62
C LEU A 140 36.30 -5.78 35.20
N ASP A 141 37.30 -6.17 34.38
CA ASP A 141 38.39 -7.06 34.79
C ASP A 141 39.20 -6.50 36.00
N PHE A 142 39.11 -5.19 36.21
CA PHE A 142 39.74 -4.52 37.36
C PHE A 142 39.02 -4.81 38.71
N ILE A 143 37.76 -5.27 38.68
CA ILE A 143 37.00 -5.71 39.84
C ILE A 143 37.15 -7.22 39.98
N THR A 144 36.80 -7.96 38.89
CA THR A 144 36.88 -9.41 38.86
C THR A 144 37.20 -9.85 37.44
N LYS A 145 38.20 -10.69 37.26
CA LYS A 145 38.65 -11.17 35.97
C LYS A 145 37.51 -11.87 35.23
N GLY A 146 37.23 -11.44 34.00
CA GLY A 146 36.13 -11.95 33.12
C GLY A 146 34.76 -11.32 33.38
N LEU A 147 34.65 -10.37 34.33
CA LEU A 147 33.39 -9.64 34.55
C LEU A 147 33.18 -8.61 33.45
N SER A 148 31.99 -8.53 32.93
CA SER A 148 31.54 -7.47 31.99
C SER A 148 30.10 -7.09 32.25
N VAL A 149 29.75 -5.87 31.87
CA VAL A 149 28.38 -5.35 31.94
C VAL A 149 28.02 -4.80 30.56
N ARG A 150 26.79 -5.12 30.08
CA ARG A 150 26.21 -4.55 28.90
C ARG A 150 24.95 -3.76 29.26
N LEU A 151 24.93 -2.51 28.84
CA LEU A 151 23.74 -1.64 28.88
C LEU A 151 23.21 -1.48 27.48
N ASN A 152 21.88 -1.59 27.30
CA ASN A 152 21.21 -1.41 26.02
C ASN A 152 20.07 -0.41 26.19
N ALA A 153 19.91 0.46 25.19
CA ALA A 153 18.74 1.30 25.01
C ALA A 153 18.24 1.10 23.57
N SER A 154 16.96 0.89 23.40
CA SER A 154 16.33 0.77 22.07
C SER A 154 15.11 1.69 21.96
N TYR A 155 14.91 2.20 20.75
CA TYR A 155 13.76 3.01 20.40
C TYR A 155 13.27 2.58 19.03
N ASP A 156 11.99 2.16 18.96
CA ASP A 156 11.33 1.73 17.75
C ASP A 156 10.19 2.70 17.44
N TYR A 157 10.09 3.07 16.18
CA TYR A 157 9.04 3.93 15.65
C TYR A 157 8.38 3.25 14.45
N ASP A 158 7.06 3.12 14.48
CA ASP A 158 6.25 2.64 13.37
C ASP A 158 5.17 3.66 13.06
N SER A 159 5.04 4.05 11.80
CA SER A 159 4.04 5.00 11.32
C SER A 159 3.42 4.48 10.04
N GLU A 160 2.10 4.55 9.98
CA GLU A 160 1.29 4.22 8.82
C GLU A 160 0.40 5.40 8.45
N MET A 161 0.40 5.76 7.18
CA MET A 161 -0.47 6.79 6.62
C MET A 161 -1.14 6.24 5.36
N ILE A 162 -2.47 6.28 5.32
CA ILE A 162 -3.25 5.86 4.15
C ILE A 162 -3.89 7.10 3.53
N VAL A 163 -3.55 7.35 2.27
CA VAL A 163 -4.20 8.37 1.44
C VAL A 163 -5.11 7.67 0.46
N ARG A 164 -6.43 7.84 0.64
CA ARG A 164 -7.45 7.23 -0.21
C ARG A 164 -8.20 8.31 -0.98
N ARG A 165 -8.32 8.10 -2.29
CA ARG A 165 -9.13 8.93 -3.18
C ARG A 165 -10.08 8.03 -3.92
N GLU A 166 -11.29 7.94 -3.40
CA GLU A 166 -12.36 7.13 -3.98
C GLU A 166 -13.20 7.98 -4.93
N TYR A 167 -13.62 7.33 -6.01
CA TYR A 167 -14.54 7.89 -6.97
C TYR A 167 -15.64 6.87 -7.25
N ASN A 168 -16.89 7.32 -7.27
CA ASN A 168 -18.04 6.51 -7.62
C ASN A 168 -18.59 6.99 -8.97
N PRO A 169 -18.15 6.40 -10.08
CA PRO A 169 -18.50 6.86 -11.40
C PRO A 169 -19.98 6.59 -11.71
N THR A 170 -20.54 7.41 -12.59
CA THR A 170 -21.85 7.16 -13.19
C THR A 170 -21.81 5.84 -13.95
N ARG A 171 -22.85 5.04 -13.78
CA ARG A 171 -23.04 3.74 -14.39
C ARG A 171 -24.27 3.75 -15.26
N TYR A 172 -24.27 3.00 -16.33
CA TYR A 172 -25.35 3.00 -17.32
C TYR A 172 -25.94 1.62 -17.50
N HIS A 173 -27.26 1.53 -17.55
CA HIS A 173 -27.98 0.32 -17.93
C HIS A 173 -28.62 0.52 -19.27
N ALA A 174 -28.28 -0.34 -20.24
CA ALA A 174 -28.85 -0.29 -21.57
C ALA A 174 -30.30 -0.77 -21.54
N THR A 175 -31.19 0.03 -22.10
CA THR A 175 -32.64 -0.28 -22.21
C THR A 175 -33.07 -0.67 -23.62
N GLY A 176 -32.25 -0.36 -24.62
CA GLY A 176 -32.55 -0.67 -26.01
C GLY A 176 -31.64 0.10 -26.98
N ARG A 177 -32.10 0.20 -28.22
CA ARG A 177 -31.50 1.05 -29.26
C ARG A 177 -32.58 1.90 -29.92
N ASP A 178 -32.20 3.10 -30.36
CA ASP A 178 -33.06 3.96 -31.17
C ASP A 178 -33.14 3.46 -32.62
N GLU A 179 -33.94 4.15 -33.44
CA GLU A 179 -34.13 3.87 -34.89
C GLU A 179 -32.82 4.00 -35.69
N ASN A 180 -31.84 4.76 -35.17
CA ASN A 180 -30.51 4.96 -35.76
C ASN A 180 -29.47 3.97 -35.25
N GLY A 181 -29.86 3.04 -34.36
CA GLY A 181 -28.97 2.05 -33.76
C GLY A 181 -28.16 2.54 -32.58
N ASN A 182 -28.35 3.78 -32.09
CA ASN A 182 -27.66 4.31 -30.92
C ASN A 182 -28.18 3.67 -29.64
N LEU A 183 -27.30 3.50 -28.67
CA LEU A 183 -27.64 2.90 -27.40
C LEU A 183 -28.55 3.83 -26.56
N LEU A 184 -29.71 3.30 -26.16
CA LEU A 184 -30.57 3.93 -25.17
C LEU A 184 -30.16 3.39 -23.77
N SER A 185 -29.84 4.27 -22.85
CA SER A 185 -29.41 3.87 -21.50
C SER A 185 -29.96 4.78 -20.40
N VAL A 186 -30.16 4.20 -19.23
CA VAL A 186 -30.50 4.93 -18.00
C VAL A 186 -29.24 5.04 -17.16
N SER A 187 -28.96 6.25 -16.70
CA SER A 187 -27.82 6.50 -15.82
C SER A 187 -28.19 6.30 -14.35
N TYR A 188 -27.30 5.65 -13.60
CA TYR A 188 -27.37 5.53 -12.15
C TYR A 188 -26.26 6.33 -11.53
N THR A 189 -26.61 7.50 -11.02
CA THR A 189 -25.75 8.31 -10.14
C THR A 189 -26.20 8.07 -8.70
N HIS A 190 -25.26 7.89 -7.80
CA HIS A 190 -25.58 7.84 -6.39
C HIS A 190 -25.89 9.27 -5.92
N LEU A 191 -27.13 9.69 -6.13
CA LEU A 191 -27.66 10.90 -5.48
C LEU A 191 -27.89 10.52 -4.01
N THR A 192 -26.98 10.92 -3.12
CA THR A 192 -27.36 11.09 -1.73
C THR A 192 -28.38 12.23 -1.69
N LEU A 193 -29.66 11.89 -1.58
CA LEU A 193 -30.67 12.87 -1.21
C LEU A 193 -30.21 13.51 0.09
N PRO A 194 -30.17 14.84 0.18
CA PRO A 194 -29.97 15.50 1.47
C PRO A 194 -31.11 15.05 2.36
N THR A 195 -30.81 14.27 3.39
CA THR A 195 -31.75 13.97 4.45
C THR A 195 -31.89 15.25 5.25
N ASN A 196 -32.85 16.11 4.88
CA ASN A 196 -33.37 17.11 5.78
C ASN A 196 -34.05 16.34 6.92
N ARG A 197 -33.35 16.17 8.03
CA ARG A 197 -33.97 15.93 9.32
C ARG A 197 -34.45 17.28 9.79
N GLU A 198 -35.70 17.56 9.53
CA GLU A 198 -36.41 18.55 10.32
C GLU A 198 -36.71 17.92 11.69
N VAL A 199 -36.23 18.59 12.74
CA VAL A 199 -36.56 18.31 14.13
C VAL A 199 -37.78 19.19 14.49
#